data_2dec1e89dc103b3da2296a446d4faee5
#
_entry.id   2dec1e89dc103b3da2296a446d4faee5
#
_cell.length_a   1.000
_cell.length_b   1.000
_cell.length_c   1.000
_cell.angle_alpha   90.00
_cell.angle_beta   90.00
_cell.angle_gamma   90.00
#
_symmetry.space_group_name_H-M   'P 1'
#
loop_
_entity.id
_entity.type
_entity.pdbx_description
1 polymer ?
#
loop_
_entity_poly.entity_id
_entity_poly.type
_entity_poly.pdbx_seq_one_letter_code
_entity_poly.pdbx_strand_id
1 'polypeptide(L)' 'MKISVIITLKQDVLDPQGKVINQTLTGMGFDNIYEVRQGKYFEININEQDEKKAKAQVEEMCKKLLANLVIENYKIL' A
#
# COMPACT_ATOMS: atom_id res chain seq x y z
N MET A 1 -10.46 12.84 -12.97
CA MET A 1 -10.90 11.67 -12.17
C MET A 1 -9.89 11.38 -11.09
N LYS A 2 -10.36 11.02 -9.93
CA LYS A 2 -9.50 10.70 -8.79
C LYS A 2 -9.43 9.20 -8.61
N ILE A 3 -8.22 8.66 -8.56
CA ILE A 3 -7.99 7.23 -8.37
C ILE A 3 -7.09 7.04 -7.16
N SER A 4 -7.45 6.11 -6.31
CA SER A 4 -6.69 5.77 -5.12
C SER A 4 -6.02 4.42 -5.29
N VAL A 5 -4.81 4.29 -4.76
CA VAL A 5 -4.07 3.03 -4.79
C VAL A 5 -3.43 2.76 -3.44
N ILE A 6 -3.50 1.51 -3.02
CA ILE A 6 -2.85 1.03 -1.80
C ILE A 6 -1.68 0.14 -2.21
N ILE A 7 -0.53 0.36 -1.58
CA ILE A 7 0.68 -0.42 -1.81
C ILE A 7 1.12 -1.03 -0.49
N THR A 8 1.27 -2.35 -0.47
CA THR A 8 1.65 -3.08 0.74
C THR A 8 2.79 -4.03 0.43
N LEU A 9 3.58 -4.38 1.44
CA LEU A 9 4.60 -5.40 1.32
C LEU A 9 3.95 -6.77 1.07
N LYS A 10 4.62 -7.60 0.28
CA LYS A 10 4.20 -9.00 0.11
C LYS A 10 4.25 -9.72 1.45
N GLN A 11 3.41 -10.74 1.61
CA GLN A 11 3.24 -11.43 2.89
C GLN A 11 4.54 -12.02 3.44
N ASP A 12 5.39 -12.51 2.57
CA ASP A 12 6.66 -13.13 2.96
C ASP A 12 7.80 -12.14 3.17
N VAL A 13 7.54 -10.84 2.98
CA VAL A 13 8.53 -9.79 3.22
C VAL A 13 8.37 -9.26 4.63
N LEU A 14 9.48 -9.19 5.37
CA LEU A 14 9.48 -8.63 6.72
C LEU A 14 9.14 -7.14 6.67
N ASP A 15 8.25 -6.71 7.56
CA ASP A 15 7.90 -5.31 7.76
C ASP A 15 8.49 -4.81 9.09
N PRO A 16 9.69 -4.22 9.08
CA PRO A 16 10.32 -3.77 10.33
C PRO A 16 9.51 -2.70 11.06
N GLN A 17 8.85 -1.80 10.31
CA GLN A 17 8.04 -0.74 10.91
C GLN A 17 6.78 -1.31 11.55
N GLY A 18 6.11 -2.23 10.87
CA GLY A 18 4.95 -2.90 11.42
C GLY A 18 5.29 -3.70 12.68
N LYS A 19 6.45 -4.33 12.70
CA LYS A 19 6.93 -5.08 13.86
C LYS A 19 7.15 -4.15 15.06
N VAL A 20 7.77 -2.99 14.84
CA VAL A 20 8.00 -2.01 15.91
C VAL A 20 6.68 -1.46 16.43
N ILE A 21 5.73 -1.17 15.53
CA ILE A 21 4.41 -0.70 15.93
C ILE A 21 3.72 -1.74 16.81
N ASN A 22 3.77 -3.01 16.42
CA ASN A 22 3.18 -4.09 17.21
C ASN A 22 3.80 -4.17 18.61
N GLN A 23 5.13 -4.10 18.69
CA GLN A 23 5.83 -4.14 19.97
C GLN A 23 5.45 -2.95 20.85
N THR A 24 5.33 -1.77 20.27
CA THR A 24 4.95 -0.57 21.00
C THR A 24 3.50 -0.67 21.52
N LEU A 25 2.59 -1.12 20.68
CA LEU A 25 1.19 -1.31 21.09
C LEU A 25 1.06 -2.35 22.19
N THR A 26 1.80 -3.44 22.10
CA THR A 26 1.83 -4.47 23.13
C THR A 26 2.30 -3.88 24.48
N GLY A 27 3.35 -3.04 24.43
CA GLY A 27 3.83 -2.34 25.62
C GLY A 27 2.83 -1.37 26.21
N MET A 28 1.87 -0.90 25.41
CA MET A 28 0.79 -0.01 25.85
C MET A 28 -0.44 -0.76 26.39
N GLY A 29 -0.41 -2.09 26.39
CA GLY A 29 -1.51 -2.89 26.91
C GLY A 29 -2.37 -3.59 25.87
N PHE A 30 -2.09 -3.40 24.58
CA PHE A 30 -2.80 -4.10 23.50
C PHE A 30 -2.12 -5.43 23.23
N ASP A 31 -2.46 -6.45 24.01
CA ASP A 31 -1.76 -7.73 24.00
C ASP A 31 -2.39 -8.80 23.11
N ASN A 32 -3.42 -8.46 22.35
CA ASN A 32 -4.14 -9.37 21.46
C ASN A 32 -3.85 -9.13 19.97
N ILE A 33 -2.73 -8.48 19.66
CA ILE A 33 -2.35 -8.17 18.27
C ILE A 33 -1.42 -9.26 17.76
N TYR A 34 -1.85 -9.95 16.70
CA TYR A 34 -1.01 -10.95 16.06
C TYR A 34 0.04 -10.33 15.13
N GLU A 35 -0.36 -9.31 14.38
CA GLU A 35 0.52 -8.72 13.38
C GLU A 35 0.08 -7.29 13.04
N VAL A 36 1.05 -6.43 12.78
CA VAL A 36 0.82 -5.09 12.21
C VAL A 36 1.62 -4.99 10.92
N ARG A 37 0.94 -4.61 9.85
CA ARG A 37 1.57 -4.39 8.55
C ARG A 37 1.32 -2.95 8.14
N GLN A 38 2.35 -2.31 7.59
CA GLN A 38 2.29 -0.92 7.16
C GLN A 38 2.37 -0.85 5.64
N GLY A 39 1.65 0.08 5.05
CA GLY A 39 1.67 0.28 3.61
C GLY A 39 1.62 1.75 3.25
N LYS A 40 1.46 2.01 1.95
CA LYS A 40 1.35 3.36 1.40
C LYS A 40 0.00 3.54 0.74
N TYR A 41 -0.49 4.76 0.78
CA TYR A 41 -1.74 5.14 0.13
C TYR A 41 -1.49 6.36 -0.74
N PHE A 42 -1.89 6.29 -2.01
CA PHE A 42 -1.78 7.40 -2.94
C PHE A 42 -3.14 7.78 -3.51
N GLU A 43 -3.39 9.07 -3.60
CA GLU A 43 -4.52 9.63 -4.33
C GLU A 43 -3.98 10.33 -5.56
N ILE A 44 -4.45 9.96 -6.73
CA ILE A 44 -3.98 10.51 -8.00
C ILE A 44 -5.17 11.17 -8.70
N ASN A 45 -5.09 12.48 -8.88
CA ASN A 45 -6.09 13.20 -9.65
C ASN A 45 -5.59 13.33 -11.07
N ILE A 46 -6.22 12.60 -11.99
CA ILE A 46 -5.75 12.47 -13.35
C ILE A 46 -6.74 13.13 -14.32
N ASN A 47 -6.21 13.86 -15.29
CA ASN A 47 -7.04 14.52 -16.30
C ASN A 47 -7.43 13.51 -17.38
N GLU A 48 -8.34 12.62 -17.02
CA GLU A 48 -8.91 11.59 -17.91
C GLU A 48 -10.31 11.30 -17.42
N GLN A 49 -11.27 11.23 -18.33
CA GLN A 49 -12.67 10.97 -17.98
C GLN A 49 -13.07 9.52 -18.19
N ASP A 50 -12.34 8.79 -19.03
CA ASP A 50 -12.58 7.36 -19.23
C ASP A 50 -11.93 6.58 -18.08
N GLU A 51 -12.78 5.92 -17.28
CA GLU A 51 -12.32 5.18 -16.10
C GLU A 51 -11.31 4.09 -16.46
N LYS A 52 -11.52 3.37 -17.54
CA LYS A 52 -10.61 2.31 -17.97
C LYS A 52 -9.24 2.87 -18.35
N LYS A 53 -9.22 3.98 -19.07
CA LYS A 53 -7.96 4.64 -19.44
C LYS A 53 -7.24 5.21 -18.23
N ALA A 54 -7.98 5.80 -17.30
CA ALA A 54 -7.40 6.36 -16.07
C ALA A 54 -6.78 5.25 -15.23
N LYS A 55 -7.47 4.15 -15.03
CA LYS A 55 -6.94 3.00 -14.28
C LYS A 55 -5.73 2.38 -14.95
N ALA A 56 -5.72 2.27 -16.28
CA ALA A 56 -4.58 1.76 -17.01
C ALA A 56 -3.35 2.63 -16.83
N GLN A 57 -3.51 3.95 -16.81
CA GLN A 57 -2.41 4.87 -16.55
C GLN A 57 -1.87 4.73 -15.14
N VAL A 58 -2.76 4.62 -14.14
CA VAL A 58 -2.34 4.44 -12.75
C VAL A 58 -1.62 3.09 -12.56
N GLU A 59 -2.07 2.05 -13.25
CA GLU A 59 -1.41 0.76 -13.23
C GLU A 59 0.03 0.86 -13.74
N GLU A 60 0.23 1.59 -14.84
CA GLU A 60 1.57 1.86 -15.35
C GLU A 60 2.42 2.67 -14.36
N MET A 61 1.83 3.64 -13.69
CA MET A 61 2.51 4.41 -12.65
C MET A 61 2.97 3.51 -11.52
N CYS A 62 2.14 2.58 -11.08
CA CYS A 62 2.49 1.64 -10.03
C CYS A 62 3.66 0.76 -10.44
N LYS A 63 3.64 0.24 -11.66
CA LYS A 63 4.69 -0.63 -12.16
C LYS A 63 6.02 0.10 -12.34
N LYS A 64 5.97 1.39 -12.75
CA LYS A 64 7.18 2.14 -13.08
C LYS A 64 7.80 2.87 -11.90
N LEU A 65 6.99 3.28 -10.91
CA LEU A 65 7.47 4.14 -9.85
C LEU A 65 6.88 3.84 -8.47
N LEU A 66 5.55 3.72 -8.36
CA LEU A 66 4.88 3.77 -7.07
C LEU A 66 5.12 2.52 -6.24
N ALA A 67 5.23 1.37 -6.85
CA ALA A 67 5.43 0.10 -6.17
C ALA A 67 6.72 -0.58 -6.62
N ASN A 68 7.44 -1.15 -5.67
CA ASN A 68 8.56 -2.03 -5.96
C ASN A 68 8.03 -3.46 -6.07
N LEU A 69 7.80 -3.94 -7.29
CA LEU A 69 7.12 -5.21 -7.53
C LEU A 69 7.90 -6.44 -7.05
N VAL A 70 9.16 -6.28 -6.70
CA VAL A 70 9.94 -7.36 -6.09
C VAL A 70 9.45 -7.67 -4.68
N ILE A 71 9.09 -6.63 -3.92
CA ILE A 71 8.74 -6.76 -2.50
C ILE A 71 7.35 -6.24 -2.16
N GLU A 72 6.66 -5.58 -3.10
CA GLU A 72 5.37 -4.94 -2.84
C GLU A 72 4.29 -5.40 -3.80
N ASN A 73 3.06 -5.36 -3.33
CA ASN A 73 1.85 -5.50 -4.14
C ASN A 73 1.12 -4.16 -4.18
N TYR A 74 0.31 -3.94 -5.20
CA TYR A 74 -0.55 -2.76 -5.27
C TYR A 74 -1.99 -3.18 -5.55
N LYS A 75 -2.91 -2.34 -5.10
CA LYS A 75 -4.34 -2.51 -5.36
C LYS A 75 -4.95 -1.16 -5.70
N ILE A 76 -5.56 -1.05 -6.87
CA ILE A 76 -6.30 0.14 -7.28
C ILE A 76 -7.71 0.01 -6.70
N LEU A 77 -8.13 1.02 -5.97
CA LEU A 77 -9.43 1.03 -5.29
C LEU A 77 -10.57 1.50 -6.19
#